data_d8cb52a09d0e824b496b455720386652
#
_entry.id   d8cb52a09d0e824b496b455720386652
#
_cell.length_a   1.000
_cell.length_b   1.000
_cell.length_c   1.000
_cell.angle_alpha   90.00
_cell.angle_beta   90.00
_cell.angle_gamma   90.00
#
_symmetry.space_group_name_H-M   'P 1'
#
loop_
_entity.id
_entity.type
_entity.pdbx_description
1 polymer ?
#
loop_
_entity_poly.entity_id
_entity_poly.type
_entity_poly.pdbx_seq_one_letter_code
_entity_poly.pdbx_strand_id
1 'polypeptide(L)'
;MNIAFVEIKNFRKLKSCRVDFGIKTTIFVGANNSGKTSAMFALVKFLKKRQLVVEDFTLSNLAAITHLGERYIDESSPVAPNVDDWKDICPFIDIWLDVREDELRYVANILPTLSWRSGKIGIRLIYEPRDVEKLFQEYVSAYKLARTRSDKAKLWPLNFTDYLHNKLKTHFVMNAYILDPAKLVDLTEDSIASPQETPYNNSPLDFDPFKKLIKIDIITAQRGLEDSNEDDNDATIESNLLSAQLRDYYDKQLDPERKPSASDIRALTEIQAAKEVFDKQISKRFQSAMEELAKFGYPGKYNPGIVIEAKTQTSDIISHSTVVKYPIFSDGDNKYKLPEKFNGLGYQNLISMSFKLMSFRDSWINGDRRKADEDEIEAIQPIHLVLIEEPEAHLHVQVQQVFIKNAYDILRNNPLLKNKNDYCTQMIVSTHSSSIALECDFANLRYFRRTKSTDGLPISVVINLSNVFGASTQTSRFVTRYLRTTH
;
A
#
# COMPACT_ATOMS: atom_id res chain seq x y z
N MET A 1 7.16 17.29 -10.39
CA MET A 1 6.64 16.06 -10.99
C MET A 1 5.63 15.43 -10.06
N ASN A 2 4.50 14.93 -10.59
CA ASN A 2 3.47 14.24 -9.82
C ASN A 2 2.75 13.22 -10.71
N ILE A 3 2.04 12.28 -10.10
CA ILE A 3 1.13 11.41 -10.83
C ILE A 3 -0.12 12.23 -11.16
N ALA A 4 -0.43 12.38 -12.44
CA ALA A 4 -1.61 13.10 -12.89
C ALA A 4 -2.86 12.22 -12.75
N PHE A 5 -2.79 11.00 -13.26
CA PHE A 5 -3.85 9.98 -13.16
C PHE A 5 -3.28 8.58 -13.44
N VAL A 6 -4.09 7.60 -13.13
CA VAL A 6 -3.84 6.21 -13.51
C VAL A 6 -5.04 5.63 -14.24
N GLU A 7 -4.80 4.75 -15.22
CA GLU A 7 -5.83 3.95 -15.88
C GLU A 7 -5.60 2.49 -15.55
N ILE A 8 -6.62 1.83 -15.02
CA ILE A 8 -6.54 0.44 -14.55
C ILE A 8 -7.49 -0.39 -15.42
N LYS A 9 -6.99 -1.47 -16.03
CA LYS A 9 -7.78 -2.40 -16.83
C LYS A 9 -7.61 -3.83 -16.33
N ASN A 10 -8.70 -4.59 -16.35
CA ASN A 10 -8.75 -6.02 -16.06
C ASN A 10 -8.30 -6.44 -14.66
N PHE A 11 -8.36 -5.55 -13.68
CA PHE A 11 -7.93 -5.83 -12.32
C PHE A 11 -9.14 -5.92 -11.36
N ARG A 12 -9.42 -7.10 -10.83
CA ARG A 12 -10.56 -7.39 -9.92
C ARG A 12 -11.88 -6.86 -10.48
N LYS A 13 -12.50 -5.86 -9.84
CA LYS A 13 -13.74 -5.20 -10.29
C LYS A 13 -13.49 -4.02 -11.24
N LEU A 14 -12.25 -3.63 -11.43
CA LEU A 14 -11.85 -2.51 -12.27
C LEU A 14 -11.64 -3.00 -13.70
N LYS A 15 -12.73 -3.07 -14.48
CA LYS A 15 -12.67 -3.56 -15.87
C LYS A 15 -11.96 -2.57 -16.79
N SER A 16 -12.29 -1.28 -16.69
CA SER A 16 -11.57 -0.16 -17.31
C SER A 16 -11.95 1.13 -16.60
N CYS A 17 -11.05 1.71 -15.84
CA CYS A 17 -11.33 2.94 -15.10
C CYS A 17 -10.10 3.84 -15.04
N ARG A 18 -10.33 5.16 -15.02
CA ARG A 18 -9.32 6.18 -14.78
C ARG A 18 -9.55 6.82 -13.42
N VAL A 19 -8.46 7.03 -12.70
CA VAL A 19 -8.46 7.70 -11.39
C VAL A 19 -7.53 8.89 -11.48
N ASP A 20 -8.10 10.10 -11.49
CA ASP A 20 -7.32 11.33 -11.49
C ASP A 20 -6.83 11.64 -10.07
N PHE A 21 -5.56 12.02 -9.93
CA PHE A 21 -4.96 12.33 -8.64
C PHE A 21 -4.95 13.83 -8.38
N GLY A 22 -5.24 14.21 -7.15
CA GLY A 22 -5.00 15.57 -6.67
C GLY A 22 -3.50 15.80 -6.45
N ILE A 23 -3.10 17.07 -6.49
CA ILE A 23 -1.70 17.46 -6.28
C ILE A 23 -1.20 17.05 -4.89
N LYS A 24 -2.06 17.14 -3.86
CA LYS A 24 -1.71 16.80 -2.47
C LYS A 24 -2.47 15.59 -1.98
N THR A 25 -3.80 15.61 -2.07
CA THR A 25 -4.68 14.60 -1.48
C THR A 25 -5.74 14.19 -2.48
N THR A 26 -6.07 12.92 -2.52
CA THR A 26 -7.17 12.33 -3.29
C THR A 26 -8.00 11.45 -2.35
N ILE A 27 -9.32 11.61 -2.36
CA ILE A 27 -10.22 10.87 -1.48
C ILE A 27 -11.10 9.95 -2.31
N PHE A 28 -11.01 8.66 -2.05
CA PHE A 28 -11.87 7.65 -2.64
C PHE A 28 -13.12 7.46 -1.76
N VAL A 29 -14.26 7.81 -2.31
CA VAL A 29 -15.57 7.67 -1.63
C VAL A 29 -16.48 6.72 -2.41
N GLY A 30 -17.42 6.11 -1.73
CA GLY A 30 -18.39 5.19 -2.34
C GLY A 30 -18.80 4.07 -1.40
N ALA A 31 -19.84 3.32 -1.76
CA ALA A 31 -20.37 2.23 -0.96
C ALA A 31 -19.32 1.12 -0.71
N ASN A 32 -19.60 0.27 0.29
CA ASN A 32 -18.81 -0.93 0.54
C ASN A 32 -18.71 -1.77 -0.73
N ASN A 33 -17.52 -2.35 -0.96
CA ASN A 33 -17.29 -3.21 -2.11
C ASN A 33 -17.44 -2.51 -3.48
N SER A 34 -17.31 -1.16 -3.54
CA SER A 34 -17.37 -0.38 -4.78
C SER A 34 -16.07 -0.36 -5.58
N GLY A 35 -14.98 -0.95 -5.07
CA GLY A 35 -13.70 -1.02 -5.76
C GLY A 35 -12.63 -0.05 -5.26
N LYS A 36 -12.88 0.75 -4.21
CA LYS A 36 -11.87 1.66 -3.60
C LYS A 36 -10.60 0.93 -3.18
N THR A 37 -10.76 -0.09 -2.35
CA THR A 37 -9.66 -0.98 -1.92
C THR A 37 -8.98 -1.65 -3.11
N SER A 38 -9.74 -2.08 -4.14
CA SER A 38 -9.16 -2.67 -5.35
C SER A 38 -8.25 -1.67 -6.08
N ALA A 39 -8.63 -0.39 -6.19
CA ALA A 39 -7.79 0.63 -6.81
C ALA A 39 -6.50 0.89 -6.00
N MET A 40 -6.59 0.93 -4.67
CA MET A 40 -5.41 1.06 -3.81
C MET A 40 -4.49 -0.17 -3.93
N PHE A 41 -5.06 -1.37 -3.90
CA PHE A 41 -4.28 -2.59 -4.10
C PHE A 41 -3.66 -2.69 -5.50
N ALA A 42 -4.31 -2.18 -6.55
CA ALA A 42 -3.70 -2.10 -7.87
C ALA A 42 -2.39 -1.30 -7.81
N LEU A 43 -2.41 -0.11 -7.19
CA LEU A 43 -1.20 0.70 -7.02
C LEU A 43 -0.09 -0.06 -6.28
N VAL A 44 -0.43 -0.75 -5.18
CA VAL A 44 0.55 -1.53 -4.41
C VAL A 44 1.08 -2.72 -5.21
N LYS A 45 0.19 -3.49 -5.84
CA LYS A 45 0.55 -4.70 -6.59
C LYS A 45 1.42 -4.38 -7.80
N PHE A 46 1.05 -3.35 -8.57
CA PHE A 46 1.79 -2.95 -9.77
C PHE A 46 3.06 -2.15 -9.48
N LEU A 47 3.06 -1.25 -8.48
CA LEU A 47 4.20 -0.38 -8.21
C LEU A 47 5.21 -0.96 -7.20
N LYS A 48 4.76 -1.76 -6.22
CA LYS A 48 5.63 -2.26 -5.14
C LYS A 48 5.89 -3.75 -5.23
N LYS A 49 4.83 -4.59 -5.28
CA LYS A 49 4.97 -6.06 -5.22
C LYS A 49 5.39 -6.68 -6.56
N ARG A 50 5.02 -6.07 -7.69
CA ARG A 50 5.29 -6.55 -9.06
C ARG A 50 4.80 -7.97 -9.35
N GLN A 51 3.85 -8.44 -8.58
CA GLN A 51 3.26 -9.78 -8.70
C GLN A 51 1.77 -9.73 -8.46
N LEU A 52 1.05 -10.49 -9.28
CA LEU A 52 -0.39 -10.69 -9.14
C LEU A 52 -0.69 -12.16 -8.85
N VAL A 53 -1.91 -12.40 -8.38
CA VAL A 53 -2.51 -13.73 -8.22
C VAL A 53 -3.73 -13.86 -9.14
N VAL A 54 -4.25 -15.06 -9.32
CA VAL A 54 -5.38 -15.31 -10.24
C VAL A 54 -6.62 -14.50 -9.84
N GLU A 55 -6.84 -14.30 -8.55
CA GLU A 55 -7.94 -13.51 -7.99
C GLU A 55 -7.82 -12.01 -8.28
N ASP A 56 -6.67 -11.54 -8.73
CA ASP A 56 -6.47 -10.16 -9.16
C ASP A 56 -6.97 -9.90 -10.60
N PHE A 57 -7.27 -10.94 -11.36
CA PHE A 57 -7.91 -10.81 -12.67
C PHE A 57 -9.40 -10.50 -12.54
N THR A 58 -9.98 -9.79 -13.52
CA THR A 58 -11.42 -9.52 -13.53
C THR A 58 -12.21 -10.82 -13.74
N LEU A 59 -13.36 -10.95 -13.07
CA LEU A 59 -14.18 -12.18 -13.14
C LEU A 59 -14.54 -12.61 -14.58
N SER A 60 -14.85 -11.65 -15.46
CA SER A 60 -15.10 -11.95 -16.88
C SER A 60 -13.87 -12.58 -17.56
N ASN A 61 -12.67 -12.16 -17.16
CA ASN A 61 -11.43 -12.66 -17.73
C ASN A 61 -11.05 -14.04 -17.19
N LEU A 62 -11.47 -14.40 -15.97
CA LEU A 62 -11.32 -15.78 -15.47
C LEU A 62 -12.14 -16.77 -16.30
N ALA A 63 -13.35 -16.40 -16.73
CA ALA A 63 -14.14 -17.19 -17.67
C ALA A 63 -13.43 -17.30 -19.04
N ALA A 64 -12.92 -16.19 -19.56
CA ALA A 64 -12.16 -16.17 -20.81
C ALA A 64 -10.91 -17.06 -20.75
N ILE A 65 -10.17 -17.03 -19.63
CA ILE A 65 -9.02 -17.92 -19.40
C ILE A 65 -9.45 -19.39 -19.41
N THR A 66 -10.57 -19.73 -18.76
CA THR A 66 -11.08 -21.10 -18.77
C THR A 66 -11.42 -21.56 -20.18
N HIS A 67 -12.14 -20.74 -20.96
CA HIS A 67 -12.45 -21.04 -22.37
C HIS A 67 -11.19 -21.13 -23.26
N LEU A 68 -10.20 -20.29 -23.01
CA LEU A 68 -8.92 -20.38 -23.71
C LEU A 68 -8.25 -21.73 -23.44
N GLY A 69 -8.29 -22.19 -22.18
CA GLY A 69 -7.78 -23.52 -21.81
C GLY A 69 -8.54 -24.67 -22.47
N GLU A 70 -9.88 -24.57 -22.61
CA GLU A 70 -10.70 -25.54 -23.33
C GLU A 70 -10.30 -25.61 -24.81
N ARG A 71 -10.11 -24.47 -25.47
CA ARG A 71 -9.61 -24.39 -26.85
C ARG A 71 -8.22 -25.04 -27.00
N TYR A 72 -7.37 -24.92 -26.04
CA TYR A 72 -6.02 -25.48 -26.05
C TYR A 72 -5.98 -27.02 -25.94
N ILE A 73 -6.97 -27.64 -25.30
CA ILE A 73 -7.07 -29.08 -25.15
C ILE A 73 -7.96 -29.76 -26.21
N ASP A 74 -8.66 -28.97 -27.04
CA ASP A 74 -9.54 -29.50 -28.11
C ASP A 74 -8.71 -30.04 -29.27
N GLU A 75 -8.60 -31.36 -29.33
CA GLU A 75 -7.88 -32.05 -30.39
C GLU A 75 -8.62 -32.03 -31.74
N SER A 76 -9.92 -31.70 -31.76
CA SER A 76 -10.74 -31.65 -33.00
C SER A 76 -10.47 -30.36 -33.79
N SER A 77 -10.02 -29.29 -33.12
CA SER A 77 -9.71 -28.01 -33.74
C SER A 77 -8.46 -27.40 -33.08
N PRO A 78 -7.26 -27.91 -33.37
CA PRO A 78 -6.04 -27.44 -32.70
C PRO A 78 -5.79 -25.98 -33.04
N VAL A 79 -5.77 -25.13 -32.02
CA VAL A 79 -5.48 -23.70 -32.11
C VAL A 79 -4.06 -23.46 -31.64
N ALA A 80 -3.25 -22.82 -32.48
CA ALA A 80 -1.91 -22.40 -32.06
C ALA A 80 -2.03 -21.30 -30.99
N PRO A 81 -1.23 -21.37 -29.91
CA PRO A 81 -1.22 -20.33 -28.91
C PRO A 81 -0.77 -18.98 -29.49
N ASN A 82 -1.51 -17.91 -29.19
CA ASN A 82 -1.22 -16.58 -29.71
C ASN A 82 -1.14 -15.58 -28.56
N VAL A 83 -0.18 -14.66 -28.62
CA VAL A 83 -0.04 -13.53 -27.69
C VAL A 83 -1.28 -12.64 -27.72
N ASP A 84 -1.93 -12.52 -28.88
CA ASP A 84 -3.14 -11.71 -29.06
C ASP A 84 -4.33 -12.21 -28.22
N ASP A 85 -4.40 -13.49 -27.90
CA ASP A 85 -5.45 -14.05 -27.02
C ASP A 85 -5.40 -13.43 -25.61
N TRP A 86 -4.27 -12.90 -25.19
CA TRP A 86 -4.04 -12.34 -23.86
C TRP A 86 -4.22 -10.82 -23.76
N LYS A 87 -4.29 -10.09 -24.87
CA LYS A 87 -4.37 -8.62 -24.89
C LYS A 87 -5.53 -8.06 -24.09
N ASP A 88 -6.71 -8.68 -24.19
CA ASP A 88 -7.90 -8.24 -23.48
C ASP A 88 -8.08 -8.93 -22.12
N ILE A 89 -7.23 -9.88 -21.79
CA ILE A 89 -7.31 -10.66 -20.54
C ILE A 89 -6.35 -10.11 -19.48
N CYS A 90 -5.13 -9.74 -19.87
CA CYS A 90 -4.09 -9.34 -18.95
C CYS A 90 -4.44 -8.08 -18.18
N PRO A 91 -4.26 -8.08 -16.85
CA PRO A 91 -4.41 -6.88 -16.04
C PRO A 91 -3.23 -5.93 -16.24
N PHE A 92 -3.54 -4.63 -16.34
CA PHE A 92 -2.53 -3.60 -16.45
C PHE A 92 -2.92 -2.29 -15.76
N ILE A 93 -1.93 -1.46 -15.54
CA ILE A 93 -2.08 -0.09 -15.07
C ILE A 93 -1.22 0.83 -15.93
N ASP A 94 -1.82 1.90 -16.45
CA ASP A 94 -1.13 3.00 -17.10
C ASP A 94 -0.96 4.12 -16.08
N ILE A 95 0.27 4.56 -15.88
CA ILE A 95 0.60 5.62 -14.92
C ILE A 95 1.06 6.83 -15.72
N TRP A 96 0.31 7.92 -15.59
CA TRP A 96 0.60 9.17 -16.27
C TRP A 96 1.18 10.18 -15.30
N LEU A 97 2.44 10.54 -15.55
CA LEU A 97 3.17 11.54 -14.78
C LEU A 97 3.03 12.91 -15.47
N ASP A 98 2.87 13.95 -14.68
CA ASP A 98 2.99 15.33 -15.14
C ASP A 98 4.39 15.85 -14.77
N VAL A 99 5.20 16.17 -15.78
CA VAL A 99 6.64 16.44 -15.62
C VAL A 99 6.97 17.80 -16.20
N ARG A 100 7.63 18.62 -15.39
CA ARG A 100 8.13 19.93 -15.81
C ARG A 100 9.53 19.82 -16.43
N GLU A 101 9.95 20.84 -17.14
CA GLU A 101 11.24 20.87 -17.83
C GLU A 101 12.44 20.77 -16.86
N ASP A 102 12.34 21.36 -15.67
CA ASP A 102 13.36 21.29 -14.62
C ASP A 102 13.50 19.90 -13.98
N GLU A 103 12.55 19.00 -14.23
CA GLU A 103 12.48 17.64 -13.67
C GLU A 103 12.92 16.54 -14.65
N LEU A 104 13.33 16.89 -15.87
CA LEU A 104 13.76 15.96 -16.93
C LEU A 104 14.80 14.93 -16.47
N ARG A 105 15.69 15.32 -15.58
CA ARG A 105 16.74 14.45 -15.02
C ARG A 105 16.21 13.16 -14.38
N TYR A 106 14.99 13.21 -13.82
CA TYR A 106 14.38 12.05 -13.16
C TYR A 106 13.79 11.05 -14.14
N VAL A 107 13.39 11.51 -15.31
CA VAL A 107 12.65 10.72 -16.32
C VAL A 107 13.47 10.48 -17.60
N ALA A 108 14.77 10.77 -17.58
CA ALA A 108 15.64 10.69 -18.76
C ALA A 108 15.60 9.32 -19.48
N ASN A 109 15.42 8.24 -18.73
CA ASN A 109 15.39 6.88 -19.26
C ASN A 109 14.02 6.44 -19.81
N ILE A 110 12.97 7.26 -19.63
CA ILE A 110 11.59 6.95 -20.00
C ILE A 110 10.95 8.01 -20.87
N LEU A 111 11.77 8.84 -21.51
CA LEU A 111 11.30 9.89 -22.42
C LEU A 111 10.61 9.27 -23.64
N PRO A 112 9.41 9.74 -24.02
CA PRO A 112 8.71 9.25 -25.20
C PRO A 112 9.48 9.50 -26.50
N THR A 113 10.16 10.66 -26.58
CA THR A 113 11.04 11.05 -27.69
C THR A 113 12.19 11.89 -27.18
N LEU A 114 13.30 11.93 -27.91
CA LEU A 114 14.47 12.76 -27.55
C LEU A 114 14.19 14.27 -27.59
N SER A 115 13.19 14.70 -28.33
CA SER A 115 12.75 16.11 -28.42
C SER A 115 11.74 16.50 -27.34
N TRP A 116 11.23 15.55 -26.56
CA TRP A 116 10.25 15.82 -25.51
C TRP A 116 10.86 16.71 -24.41
N ARG A 117 10.13 17.71 -23.92
CA ARG A 117 10.62 18.69 -22.93
C ARG A 117 9.81 18.73 -21.65
N SER A 118 8.50 18.69 -21.75
CA SER A 118 7.60 18.77 -20.61
C SER A 118 6.20 18.24 -20.96
N GLY A 119 5.38 17.99 -19.95
CA GLY A 119 4.02 17.52 -20.11
C GLY A 119 3.79 16.13 -19.53
N LYS A 120 2.96 15.34 -20.19
CA LYS A 120 2.59 14.00 -19.68
C LYS A 120 3.51 12.92 -20.23
N ILE A 121 3.98 12.05 -19.35
CA ILE A 121 4.67 10.80 -19.70
C ILE A 121 3.82 9.65 -19.17
N GLY A 122 3.48 8.70 -20.04
CA GLY A 122 2.72 7.50 -19.70
C GLY A 122 3.58 6.25 -19.71
N ILE A 123 3.40 5.41 -18.71
CA ILE A 123 4.06 4.10 -18.62
C ILE A 123 3.00 3.07 -18.27
N ARG A 124 2.92 2.01 -19.08
CA ARG A 124 2.09 0.84 -18.81
C ARG A 124 2.88 -0.20 -18.05
N LEU A 125 2.32 -0.70 -16.96
CA LEU A 125 2.75 -1.92 -16.31
C LEU A 125 1.69 -2.98 -16.59
N ILE A 126 2.06 -4.05 -17.29
CA ILE A 126 1.17 -5.16 -17.65
C ILE A 126 1.71 -6.46 -17.09
N TYR A 127 0.81 -7.28 -16.54
CA TYR A 127 1.16 -8.62 -16.07
C TYR A 127 0.72 -9.64 -17.10
N GLU A 128 1.69 -10.16 -17.85
CA GLU A 128 1.45 -10.94 -19.07
C GLU A 128 2.32 -12.21 -19.12
N PRO A 129 1.95 -13.23 -19.92
CA PRO A 129 2.74 -14.44 -20.11
C PRO A 129 4.13 -14.11 -20.66
N ARG A 130 5.17 -14.74 -20.10
CA ARG A 130 6.56 -14.66 -20.61
C ARG A 130 6.71 -15.35 -21.96
N ASP A 131 6.09 -16.52 -22.07
CA ASP A 131 6.16 -17.41 -23.21
C ASP A 131 4.84 -18.17 -23.29
N VAL A 132 4.02 -17.80 -24.27
CA VAL A 132 2.68 -18.36 -24.46
C VAL A 132 2.75 -19.82 -24.92
N GLU A 133 3.73 -20.17 -25.76
CA GLU A 133 3.91 -21.53 -26.25
C GLU A 133 4.30 -22.49 -25.12
N LYS A 134 5.25 -22.09 -24.29
CA LYS A 134 5.68 -22.85 -23.13
C LYS A 134 4.55 -23.03 -22.11
N LEU A 135 3.82 -21.96 -21.81
CA LEU A 135 2.64 -22.00 -20.95
C LEU A 135 1.62 -23.01 -21.44
N PHE A 136 1.31 -22.97 -22.74
CA PHE A 136 0.40 -23.91 -23.40
C PHE A 136 0.89 -25.36 -23.30
N GLN A 137 2.14 -25.64 -23.67
CA GLN A 137 2.71 -26.97 -23.67
C GLN A 137 2.71 -27.59 -22.27
N GLU A 138 3.11 -26.83 -21.25
CA GLU A 138 3.15 -27.31 -19.87
C GLU A 138 1.73 -27.55 -19.33
N TYR A 139 0.76 -26.68 -19.62
CA TYR A 139 -0.64 -26.89 -19.24
C TYR A 139 -1.23 -28.15 -19.88
N VAL A 140 -1.14 -28.28 -21.21
CA VAL A 140 -1.70 -29.44 -21.93
C VAL A 140 -1.07 -30.74 -21.44
N SER A 141 0.25 -30.75 -21.23
CA SER A 141 0.96 -31.92 -20.68
C SER A 141 0.47 -32.29 -19.29
N ALA A 142 0.31 -31.31 -18.39
CA ALA A 142 -0.19 -31.52 -17.04
C ALA A 142 -1.65 -32.02 -17.05
N TYR A 143 -2.48 -31.45 -17.90
CA TYR A 143 -3.89 -31.82 -18.04
C TYR A 143 -4.05 -33.26 -18.57
N LYS A 144 -3.30 -33.63 -19.63
CA LYS A 144 -3.31 -34.99 -20.18
C LYS A 144 -2.80 -36.01 -19.16
N LEU A 145 -1.74 -35.70 -18.45
CA LEU A 145 -1.19 -36.58 -17.41
C LEU A 145 -2.19 -36.82 -16.26
N ALA A 146 -2.92 -35.79 -15.87
CA ALA A 146 -3.97 -35.93 -14.86
C ALA A 146 -5.10 -36.86 -15.28
N ARG A 147 -5.52 -36.80 -16.55
CA ARG A 147 -6.59 -37.67 -17.10
C ARG A 147 -6.15 -39.11 -17.30
N THR A 148 -4.91 -39.36 -17.70
CA THR A 148 -4.37 -40.73 -17.82
C THR A 148 -4.24 -41.46 -16.51
N ARG A 149 -4.10 -40.76 -15.38
CA ARG A 149 -3.92 -41.38 -14.05
C ARG A 149 -5.22 -41.82 -13.40
N SER A 150 -6.35 -41.14 -13.66
CA SER A 150 -7.65 -41.52 -13.12
C SER A 150 -8.81 -40.82 -13.85
N ASP A 151 -9.74 -41.60 -14.38
CA ASP A 151 -11.00 -41.08 -14.95
C ASP A 151 -12.03 -40.75 -13.87
N LYS A 152 -11.87 -41.24 -12.65
CA LYS A 152 -12.84 -41.11 -11.55
C LYS A 152 -12.47 -40.04 -10.56
N ALA A 153 -11.17 -39.78 -10.33
CA ALA A 153 -10.71 -38.78 -9.41
C ALA A 153 -10.43 -37.45 -10.15
N LYS A 154 -10.94 -36.35 -9.60
CA LYS A 154 -10.65 -35.01 -10.11
C LYS A 154 -9.22 -34.61 -9.72
N LEU A 155 -8.26 -34.99 -10.53
CA LEU A 155 -6.84 -34.64 -10.32
C LEU A 155 -6.51 -33.26 -10.87
N TRP A 156 -5.55 -32.60 -10.24
CA TRP A 156 -5.04 -31.29 -10.70
C TRP A 156 -4.24 -31.45 -12.01
N PRO A 157 -4.38 -30.50 -12.95
CA PRO A 157 -5.30 -29.36 -12.97
C PRO A 157 -6.72 -29.73 -13.45
N LEU A 158 -7.75 -29.12 -12.83
CA LEU A 158 -9.14 -29.31 -13.26
C LEU A 158 -9.45 -28.57 -14.56
N ASN A 159 -8.92 -27.36 -14.69
CA ASN A 159 -9.02 -26.48 -15.84
C ASN A 159 -7.81 -25.54 -15.90
N PHE A 160 -7.77 -24.64 -16.89
CA PHE A 160 -6.63 -23.73 -17.07
C PHE A 160 -6.51 -22.69 -15.94
N THR A 161 -7.61 -22.19 -15.42
CA THR A 161 -7.62 -21.29 -14.28
C THR A 161 -7.03 -21.96 -13.04
N ASP A 162 -7.41 -23.22 -12.75
CA ASP A 162 -6.84 -24.02 -11.65
C ASP A 162 -5.33 -24.28 -11.82
N TYR A 163 -4.89 -24.50 -13.07
CA TYR A 163 -3.48 -24.59 -13.38
C TYR A 163 -2.73 -23.30 -13.04
N LEU A 164 -3.30 -22.16 -13.43
CA LEU A 164 -2.70 -20.84 -13.16
C LEU A 164 -2.66 -20.49 -11.67
N HIS A 165 -3.60 -20.94 -10.84
CA HIS A 165 -3.52 -20.70 -9.38
C HIS A 165 -2.16 -21.13 -8.79
N ASN A 166 -1.60 -22.24 -9.28
CA ASN A 166 -0.33 -22.75 -8.79
C ASN A 166 0.88 -22.31 -9.63
N LYS A 167 0.69 -21.93 -10.89
CA LYS A 167 1.78 -21.71 -11.86
C LYS A 167 1.86 -20.29 -12.42
N LEU A 168 0.98 -19.37 -11.97
CA LEU A 168 0.94 -18.01 -12.50
C LEU A 168 2.30 -17.30 -12.37
N LYS A 169 2.92 -17.37 -11.19
CA LYS A 169 4.22 -16.72 -10.92
C LYS A 169 5.36 -17.27 -11.81
N THR A 170 5.23 -18.52 -12.26
CA THR A 170 6.25 -19.17 -13.12
C THR A 170 6.15 -18.67 -14.56
N HIS A 171 4.92 -18.49 -15.05
CA HIS A 171 4.66 -18.19 -16.45
C HIS A 171 4.45 -16.71 -16.76
N PHE A 172 4.11 -15.89 -15.78
CA PHE A 172 3.80 -14.48 -15.97
C PHE A 172 4.92 -13.57 -15.45
N VAL A 173 4.99 -12.38 -16.02
CA VAL A 173 5.96 -11.35 -15.66
C VAL A 173 5.30 -9.98 -15.74
N MET A 174 5.79 -9.05 -14.92
CA MET A 174 5.42 -7.64 -15.00
C MET A 174 6.32 -6.94 -15.99
N ASN A 175 5.78 -6.59 -17.16
CA ASN A 175 6.48 -5.81 -18.18
C ASN A 175 6.09 -4.33 -18.11
N ALA A 176 7.00 -3.46 -18.54
CA ALA A 176 6.80 -2.02 -18.59
C ALA A 176 6.96 -1.52 -20.04
N TYR A 177 6.03 -0.65 -20.48
CA TYR A 177 6.05 -0.06 -21.82
C TYR A 177 5.86 1.46 -21.73
N ILE A 178 6.59 2.21 -22.53
CA ILE A 178 6.40 3.66 -22.68
C ILE A 178 5.19 3.90 -23.57
N LEU A 179 4.28 4.77 -23.12
CA LEU A 179 3.08 5.15 -23.86
C LEU A 179 3.31 6.43 -24.67
N ASP A 180 2.56 6.57 -25.76
CA ASP A 180 2.59 7.77 -26.60
C ASP A 180 1.65 8.84 -26.04
N PRO A 181 2.15 9.99 -25.58
CA PRO A 181 1.32 11.08 -25.07
C PRO A 181 0.33 11.64 -26.10
N ALA A 182 0.66 11.55 -27.40
CA ALA A 182 -0.21 12.05 -28.48
C ALA A 182 -1.44 11.15 -28.71
N LYS A 183 -1.41 9.90 -28.23
CA LYS A 183 -2.53 8.95 -28.32
C LYS A 183 -3.37 8.88 -27.04
N LEU A 184 -3.14 9.80 -26.11
CA LEU A 184 -3.95 9.89 -24.90
C LEU A 184 -5.39 10.29 -25.28
N VAL A 185 -6.36 9.48 -24.85
CA VAL A 185 -7.78 9.72 -25.07
C VAL A 185 -8.40 10.28 -23.79
N ASP A 186 -9.24 11.29 -23.92
CA ASP A 186 -10.01 11.81 -22.80
C ASP A 186 -11.09 10.82 -22.36
N LEU A 187 -11.56 10.97 -21.11
CA LEU A 187 -12.64 10.15 -20.58
C LEU A 187 -13.92 10.31 -21.40
N THR A 188 -14.63 9.21 -21.61
CA THR A 188 -16.00 9.24 -22.15
C THR A 188 -16.98 9.85 -21.14
N GLU A 189 -18.17 10.25 -21.59
CA GLU A 189 -19.24 10.75 -20.73
C GLU A 189 -19.62 9.76 -19.62
N ASP A 190 -19.50 8.46 -19.88
CA ASP A 190 -19.75 7.39 -18.92
C ASP A 190 -18.62 7.19 -17.90
N SER A 191 -17.57 8.00 -17.94
CA SER A 191 -16.37 7.89 -17.10
C SER A 191 -15.63 6.55 -17.25
N ILE A 192 -15.76 5.90 -18.41
CA ILE A 192 -15.02 4.69 -18.75
C ILE A 192 -13.71 5.11 -19.41
N ALA A 193 -12.60 4.58 -18.89
CA ALA A 193 -11.29 4.80 -19.50
C ALA A 193 -11.16 4.03 -20.82
N SER A 194 -10.48 4.66 -21.78
CA SER A 194 -10.11 4.05 -23.06
C SER A 194 -8.59 4.05 -23.20
N PRO A 195 -7.88 3.21 -22.43
CA PRO A 195 -6.43 3.14 -22.49
C PRO A 195 -5.98 2.81 -23.91
N GLN A 196 -4.90 3.44 -24.36
CA GLN A 196 -4.36 3.16 -25.69
C GLN A 196 -3.92 1.70 -25.84
N GLU A 197 -3.92 1.18 -27.06
CA GLU A 197 -3.36 -0.13 -27.33
C GLU A 197 -1.84 -0.14 -27.05
N THR A 198 -1.32 -1.32 -26.69
CA THR A 198 0.13 -1.47 -26.48
C THR A 198 0.84 -1.20 -27.81
N PRO A 199 1.88 -0.35 -27.86
CA PRO A 199 2.58 -0.06 -29.09
C PRO A 199 3.18 -1.31 -29.69
N TYR A 200 2.80 -1.66 -30.90
CA TYR A 200 3.18 -2.90 -31.59
C TYR A 200 4.69 -3.10 -31.78
N ASN A 201 5.46 -2.02 -31.73
CA ASN A 201 6.89 -2.01 -32.02
C ASN A 201 7.76 -1.71 -30.81
N ASN A 202 7.20 -1.62 -29.61
CA ASN A 202 7.97 -1.34 -28.42
C ASN A 202 8.31 -2.65 -27.71
N SER A 203 9.60 -2.92 -27.56
CA SER A 203 10.07 -3.91 -26.59
C SER A 203 9.80 -3.44 -25.17
N PRO A 204 9.50 -4.34 -24.24
CA PRO A 204 9.39 -3.97 -22.83
C PRO A 204 10.72 -3.38 -22.34
N LEU A 205 10.64 -2.50 -21.37
CA LEU A 205 11.81 -1.94 -20.69
C LEU A 205 12.52 -3.05 -19.89
N ASP A 206 13.85 -3.09 -19.98
CA ASP A 206 14.70 -4.08 -19.27
C ASP A 206 14.89 -3.73 -17.80
N PHE A 207 14.33 -2.60 -17.35
CA PHE A 207 14.46 -2.09 -15.98
C PHE A 207 13.12 -1.66 -15.42
N ASP A 208 13.02 -1.56 -14.09
CA ASP A 208 11.84 -1.00 -13.42
C ASP A 208 11.86 0.53 -13.49
N PRO A 209 10.95 1.17 -14.28
CA PRO A 209 10.94 2.61 -14.48
C PRO A 209 10.56 3.39 -13.20
N PHE A 210 9.89 2.76 -12.24
CA PHE A 210 9.38 3.42 -11.04
C PHE A 210 10.23 3.23 -9.79
N LYS A 211 11.20 2.30 -9.80
CA LYS A 211 12.02 1.97 -8.63
C LYS A 211 12.72 3.20 -8.02
N LYS A 212 13.22 4.11 -8.87
CA LYS A 212 13.89 5.36 -8.46
C LYS A 212 12.99 6.59 -8.51
N LEU A 213 11.74 6.46 -8.98
CA LEU A 213 10.81 7.57 -9.16
C LEU A 213 9.77 7.66 -8.06
N ILE A 214 9.22 6.53 -7.61
CA ILE A 214 8.07 6.51 -6.71
C ILE A 214 8.38 5.65 -5.49
N LYS A 215 8.32 6.26 -4.31
CA LYS A 215 8.20 5.57 -3.03
C LYS A 215 6.72 5.38 -2.74
N ILE A 216 6.31 4.16 -2.42
CA ILE A 216 4.92 3.87 -2.06
C ILE A 216 4.84 3.26 -0.66
N ASP A 217 3.99 3.85 0.19
CA ASP A 217 3.72 3.38 1.53
C ASP A 217 2.21 3.26 1.76
N ILE A 218 1.78 2.29 2.57
CA ILE A 218 0.35 2.02 2.80
C ILE A 218 0.05 1.80 4.29
N ILE A 219 -1.07 2.39 4.74
CA ILE A 219 -1.74 2.06 5.98
C ILE A 219 -3.03 1.32 5.62
N THR A 220 -3.12 0.04 5.98
CA THR A 220 -4.29 -0.80 5.70
C THR A 220 -5.40 -0.62 6.74
N ALA A 221 -6.65 -0.98 6.38
CA ALA A 221 -7.80 -0.90 7.29
C ALA A 221 -7.67 -1.87 8.48
N GLN A 222 -7.15 -3.08 8.25
CA GLN A 222 -6.88 -4.07 9.31
C GLN A 222 -5.62 -3.67 10.08
N ARG A 223 -5.81 -3.03 11.24
CA ARG A 223 -4.75 -2.48 12.11
C ARG A 223 -4.61 -3.23 13.43
N GLY A 224 -5.22 -4.38 13.54
CA GLY A 224 -5.24 -5.12 14.79
C GLY A 224 -4.54 -6.46 14.69
N LEU A 225 -3.58 -6.69 15.56
CA LEU A 225 -3.13 -7.99 16.13
C LEU A 225 -2.65 -9.09 15.15
N GLU A 226 -2.88 -8.99 13.85
CA GLU A 226 -2.46 -9.96 12.84
C GLU A 226 -1.78 -9.26 11.65
N ASP A 227 -0.67 -8.55 11.89
CA ASP A 227 0.33 -8.30 10.84
C ASP A 227 1.26 -9.53 10.74
N SER A 228 0.70 -10.72 10.80
CA SER A 228 1.33 -11.90 10.19
C SER A 228 1.04 -11.83 8.70
N ASN A 229 1.89 -11.12 7.97
CA ASN A 229 1.96 -11.23 6.52
C ASN A 229 2.17 -12.71 6.18
N GLU A 230 1.24 -13.29 5.43
CA GLU A 230 1.32 -14.67 4.94
C GLU A 230 2.57 -14.93 4.06
N ASP A 231 3.42 -13.93 3.81
CA ASP A 231 4.67 -14.04 3.06
C ASP A 231 5.93 -14.00 3.96
N ASP A 232 5.83 -13.77 5.26
CA ASP A 232 6.95 -13.82 6.19
C ASP A 232 6.94 -15.13 6.99
N ASN A 233 7.54 -16.16 6.40
CA ASN A 233 7.98 -17.37 7.11
C ASN A 233 9.08 -17.09 8.18
N ASP A 234 9.29 -15.83 8.55
CA ASP A 234 10.29 -15.43 9.54
C ASP A 234 9.79 -15.53 10.99
N ALA A 235 8.47 -15.54 11.23
CA ALA A 235 7.93 -15.66 12.60
C ALA A 235 8.22 -17.01 13.28
N THR A 236 8.48 -18.05 12.49
CA THR A 236 8.93 -19.37 12.99
C THR A 236 10.45 -19.46 13.18
N ILE A 237 11.21 -18.53 12.63
CA ILE A 237 12.67 -18.47 12.76
C ILE A 237 13.07 -17.79 14.06
N GLU A 238 12.30 -16.79 14.54
CA GLU A 238 12.59 -16.07 15.79
C GLU A 238 12.53 -16.95 17.03
N SER A 239 11.73 -18.01 17.06
CA SER A 239 11.66 -18.92 18.21
C SER A 239 12.92 -19.81 18.37
N ASN A 240 13.75 -19.94 17.35
CA ASN A 240 15.00 -20.72 17.36
C ASN A 240 16.28 -19.87 17.41
N LEU A 241 16.14 -18.55 17.46
CA LEU A 241 17.28 -17.65 17.55
C LEU A 241 18.04 -17.78 18.89
N LEU A 242 19.34 -17.55 18.83
CA LEU A 242 20.23 -17.53 20.01
C LEU A 242 19.71 -16.57 21.11
N SER A 243 19.03 -15.50 20.71
CA SER A 243 18.35 -14.57 21.60
C SER A 243 17.23 -15.20 22.42
N ALA A 244 16.44 -16.13 21.84
CA ALA A 244 15.43 -16.88 22.58
C ALA A 244 16.04 -17.89 23.57
N GLN A 245 17.12 -18.56 23.18
CA GLN A 245 17.86 -19.48 24.06
C GLN A 245 18.60 -18.74 25.20
N LEU A 246 19.16 -17.56 24.91
CA LEU A 246 19.76 -16.71 25.93
C LEU A 246 18.70 -16.12 26.87
N ARG A 247 17.50 -15.77 26.37
CA ARG A 247 16.36 -15.35 27.19
C ARG A 247 15.98 -16.46 28.19
N ASP A 248 15.77 -17.69 27.70
CA ASP A 248 15.40 -18.83 28.54
C ASP A 248 16.49 -19.18 29.57
N TYR A 249 17.78 -19.00 29.24
CA TYR A 249 18.89 -19.11 30.15
C TYR A 249 18.90 -18.03 31.23
N TYR A 250 18.65 -16.76 30.84
CA TYR A 250 18.58 -15.62 31.78
C TYR A 250 17.39 -15.72 32.72
N ASP A 251 16.21 -16.09 32.21
CA ASP A 251 15.01 -16.31 33.01
C ASP A 251 15.21 -17.39 34.07
N LYS A 252 15.97 -18.42 33.75
CA LYS A 252 16.30 -19.50 34.71
C LYS A 252 17.37 -19.13 35.74
N GLN A 253 18.28 -18.23 35.40
CA GLN A 253 19.43 -17.88 36.28
C GLN A 253 19.20 -16.59 37.09
N LEU A 254 18.44 -15.62 36.59
CA LEU A 254 18.24 -14.28 37.19
C LEU A 254 16.77 -14.03 37.62
N ASP A 255 15.99 -15.09 37.80
CA ASP A 255 14.62 -15.00 38.28
C ASP A 255 14.57 -14.30 39.66
N PRO A 256 13.86 -13.18 39.78
CA PRO A 256 13.75 -12.41 41.06
C PRO A 256 13.11 -13.21 42.22
N GLU A 257 12.37 -14.30 41.91
CA GLU A 257 11.77 -15.18 42.92
C GLU A 257 12.80 -16.12 43.57
N ARG A 258 13.95 -16.31 42.95
CA ARG A 258 15.09 -17.05 43.57
C ARG A 258 15.97 -16.03 44.33
N LYS A 259 16.40 -16.38 45.52
CA LYS A 259 17.32 -15.55 46.31
C LYS A 259 18.57 -15.21 45.50
N PRO A 260 18.71 -13.99 44.96
CA PRO A 260 19.83 -13.63 44.09
C PRO A 260 21.14 -13.60 44.90
N SER A 261 22.24 -14.02 44.29
CA SER A 261 23.57 -13.92 44.87
C SER A 261 24.03 -12.45 44.87
N ALA A 262 25.07 -12.14 45.66
CA ALA A 262 25.64 -10.78 45.69
C ALA A 262 26.18 -10.30 44.33
N SER A 263 26.61 -11.23 43.46
CA SER A 263 26.98 -10.97 42.05
C SER A 263 25.77 -10.61 41.17
N ASP A 264 24.65 -11.28 41.42
CA ASP A 264 23.44 -11.06 40.65
C ASP A 264 22.82 -9.71 40.98
N ILE A 265 22.86 -9.30 42.26
CA ILE A 265 22.41 -7.97 42.72
C ILE A 265 23.24 -6.85 42.07
N ARG A 266 24.56 -7.01 41.92
CA ARG A 266 25.41 -6.05 41.20
C ARG A 266 25.05 -5.95 39.73
N ALA A 267 24.91 -7.10 39.06
CA ALA A 267 24.49 -7.14 37.67
C ALA A 267 23.12 -6.48 37.46
N LEU A 268 22.13 -6.78 38.30
CA LEU A 268 20.81 -6.16 38.24
C LEU A 268 20.86 -4.64 38.45
N THR A 269 21.75 -4.15 39.36
CA THR A 269 21.92 -2.71 39.59
C THR A 269 22.54 -2.01 38.40
N GLU A 270 23.56 -2.59 37.76
CA GLU A 270 24.17 -2.05 36.53
C GLU A 270 23.18 -2.02 35.37
N ILE A 271 22.39 -3.08 35.23
CA ILE A 271 21.32 -3.18 34.23
C ILE A 271 20.26 -2.09 34.45
N GLN A 272 19.87 -1.84 35.69
CA GLN A 272 18.89 -0.81 36.02
C GLN A 272 19.40 0.60 35.72
N ALA A 273 20.67 0.87 36.02
CA ALA A 273 21.32 2.13 35.69
C ALA A 273 21.42 2.34 34.16
N ALA A 274 21.78 1.29 33.40
CA ALA A 274 21.80 1.34 31.94
C ALA A 274 20.41 1.61 31.37
N LYS A 275 19.36 1.00 31.95
CA LYS A 275 17.97 1.21 31.55
C LYS A 275 17.54 2.66 31.71
N GLU A 276 17.83 3.29 32.83
CA GLU A 276 17.47 4.68 33.06
C GLU A 276 18.12 5.64 32.05
N VAL A 277 19.38 5.39 31.70
CA VAL A 277 20.08 6.14 30.65
C VAL A 277 19.43 5.93 29.28
N PHE A 278 19.05 4.71 28.97
CA PHE A 278 18.42 4.34 27.70
C PHE A 278 17.02 4.95 27.57
N ASP A 279 16.20 4.88 28.61
CA ASP A 279 14.86 5.51 28.66
C ASP A 279 14.91 7.02 28.45
N LYS A 280 15.91 7.71 29.05
CA LYS A 280 16.13 9.14 28.81
C LYS A 280 16.50 9.43 27.35
N GLN A 281 17.34 8.61 26.77
CA GLN A 281 17.75 8.75 25.36
C GLN A 281 16.58 8.53 24.38
N ILE A 282 15.77 7.49 24.62
CA ILE A 282 14.57 7.21 23.84
C ILE A 282 13.56 8.36 23.93
N SER A 283 13.23 8.79 25.15
CA SER A 283 12.31 9.90 25.38
C SER A 283 12.74 11.16 24.64
N LYS A 284 14.03 11.48 24.63
CA LYS A 284 14.58 12.61 23.87
C LYS A 284 14.45 12.45 22.36
N ARG A 285 14.64 11.24 21.82
CA ARG A 285 14.48 10.99 20.37
C ARG A 285 13.03 11.12 19.89
N PHE A 286 12.08 10.75 20.73
CA PHE A 286 10.65 10.81 20.39
C PHE A 286 9.98 12.14 20.74
N GLN A 287 10.69 13.09 21.33
CA GLN A 287 10.13 14.39 21.72
C GLN A 287 9.53 15.15 20.54
N SER A 288 10.21 15.21 19.40
CA SER A 288 9.69 15.85 18.19
C SER A 288 8.42 15.19 17.65
N ALA A 289 8.35 13.87 17.74
CA ALA A 289 7.17 13.10 17.34
C ALA A 289 5.97 13.39 18.29
N MET A 290 6.22 13.55 19.58
CA MET A 290 5.19 13.94 20.53
C MET A 290 4.67 15.37 20.28
N GLU A 291 5.54 16.29 19.88
CA GLU A 291 5.14 17.64 19.48
C GLU A 291 4.27 17.64 18.21
N GLU A 292 4.55 16.75 17.27
CA GLU A 292 3.70 16.56 16.11
C GLU A 292 2.32 15.97 16.47
N LEU A 293 2.27 14.98 17.37
CA LEU A 293 1.02 14.43 17.90
C LEU A 293 0.15 15.50 18.59
N ALA A 294 0.76 16.45 19.25
CA ALA A 294 0.03 17.54 19.89
C ALA A 294 -0.78 18.37 18.89
N LYS A 295 -0.38 18.43 17.61
CA LYS A 295 -1.14 19.11 16.53
C LYS A 295 -2.49 18.44 16.24
N PHE A 296 -2.63 17.16 16.56
CA PHE A 296 -3.91 16.44 16.48
C PHE A 296 -4.79 16.64 17.72
N GLY A 297 -4.36 17.53 18.66
CA GLY A 297 -5.08 17.76 19.90
C GLY A 297 -4.91 16.67 20.95
N TYR A 298 -3.87 15.84 20.82
CA TYR A 298 -3.55 14.80 21.79
C TYR A 298 -2.19 15.06 22.46
N PRO A 299 -2.06 14.96 23.82
CA PRO A 299 -3.15 14.73 24.75
C PRO A 299 -4.02 15.97 24.92
N GLY A 300 -5.34 15.82 24.91
CA GLY A 300 -6.28 16.87 25.29
C GLY A 300 -6.24 17.15 26.81
N LYS A 301 -6.95 18.19 27.26
CA LYS A 301 -6.93 18.69 28.64
C LYS A 301 -7.17 17.61 29.72
N TYR A 302 -7.88 16.53 29.35
CA TYR A 302 -8.27 15.43 30.26
C TYR A 302 -7.73 14.07 29.84
N ASN A 303 -6.93 14.00 28.78
CA ASN A 303 -6.36 12.74 28.29
C ASN A 303 -4.99 12.51 28.93
N PRO A 304 -4.63 11.24 29.27
CA PRO A 304 -3.32 10.92 29.79
C PRO A 304 -2.23 11.21 28.75
N GLY A 305 -1.11 11.77 29.18
CA GLY A 305 0.06 11.96 28.33
C GLY A 305 0.66 10.61 27.87
N ILE A 306 1.52 10.66 26.86
CA ILE A 306 2.28 9.49 26.38
C ILE A 306 3.66 9.50 27.01
N VAL A 307 4.08 8.37 27.56
CA VAL A 307 5.45 8.13 27.99
C VAL A 307 5.98 6.90 27.26
N ILE A 308 7.11 7.05 26.62
CA ILE A 308 7.80 5.98 25.89
C ILE A 308 8.93 5.46 26.80
N GLU A 309 8.85 4.20 27.18
CA GLU A 309 9.85 3.52 28.00
C GLU A 309 10.21 2.18 27.36
N ALA A 310 11.48 1.77 27.52
CA ALA A 310 11.88 0.41 27.15
C ALA A 310 11.20 -0.61 28.07
N LYS A 311 10.54 -1.62 27.50
CA LYS A 311 10.05 -2.77 28.26
C LYS A 311 11.26 -3.64 28.58
N THR A 312 11.88 -3.38 29.70
CA THR A 312 12.98 -4.20 30.19
C THR A 312 12.50 -5.03 31.38
N GLN A 313 12.12 -6.27 31.13
CA GLN A 313 12.37 -7.32 32.12
C GLN A 313 13.84 -7.76 31.96
N THR A 314 14.44 -8.33 32.97
CA THR A 314 15.83 -8.79 32.94
C THR A 314 16.15 -9.72 31.78
N SER A 315 15.15 -10.45 31.29
CA SER A 315 15.14 -11.26 30.05
C SER A 315 15.09 -10.46 28.76
N ASP A 316 14.61 -9.21 28.78
CA ASP A 316 14.31 -8.40 27.59
C ASP A 316 15.45 -7.49 27.15
N ILE A 317 16.59 -7.48 27.89
CA ILE A 317 17.76 -6.66 27.55
C ILE A 317 18.35 -7.03 26.19
N ILE A 318 18.11 -8.26 25.75
CA ILE A 318 18.59 -8.82 24.48
C ILE A 318 17.60 -8.55 23.34
N SER A 319 16.33 -8.28 23.65
CA SER A 319 15.31 -7.90 22.65
C SER A 319 14.79 -6.48 22.94
N HIS A 320 15.29 -5.49 22.26
CA HIS A 320 14.94 -4.06 22.40
C HIS A 320 13.46 -3.74 22.18
N SER A 321 12.56 -4.31 22.98
CA SER A 321 11.14 -4.00 22.89
C SER A 321 10.81 -2.71 23.65
N THR A 322 10.44 -1.68 22.90
CA THR A 322 9.93 -0.42 23.44
C THR A 322 8.43 -0.56 23.76
N VAL A 323 7.98 -0.06 24.91
CA VAL A 323 6.56 -0.08 25.31
C VAL A 323 6.08 1.33 25.58
N VAL A 324 4.91 1.66 25.01
CA VAL A 324 4.21 2.91 25.31
C VAL A 324 3.41 2.75 26.60
N LYS A 325 3.57 3.67 27.54
CA LYS A 325 2.80 3.73 28.79
C LYS A 325 2.19 5.11 28.99
N TYR A 326 1.02 5.15 29.62
CA TYR A 326 0.27 6.38 29.91
C TYR A 326 0.36 6.71 31.38
N PRO A 327 0.89 7.90 31.77
CA PRO A 327 0.84 8.37 33.15
C PRO A 327 -0.61 8.74 33.49
N ILE A 328 -1.14 8.20 34.61
CA ILE A 328 -2.52 8.45 35.04
C ILE A 328 -2.52 9.38 36.25
N PHE A 329 -1.65 9.10 37.20
CA PHE A 329 -1.63 9.78 38.49
C PHE A 329 -0.20 9.85 39.03
N SER A 330 0.15 10.96 39.68
CA SER A 330 1.41 11.11 40.38
C SER A 330 1.11 11.45 41.86
N ASP A 331 1.69 10.67 42.77
CA ASP A 331 1.65 10.91 44.19
C ASP A 331 3.11 11.03 44.67
N GLY A 332 3.56 12.27 44.87
CA GLY A 332 4.97 12.57 45.15
C GLY A 332 5.88 12.06 44.02
N ASP A 333 6.87 11.26 44.36
CA ASP A 333 7.80 10.64 43.40
C ASP A 333 7.23 9.40 42.66
N ASN A 334 6.09 8.88 43.10
CA ASN A 334 5.47 7.71 42.49
C ASN A 334 4.58 8.13 41.32
N LYS A 335 4.93 7.67 40.12
CA LYS A 335 4.14 7.83 38.88
C LYS A 335 3.46 6.53 38.49
N TYR A 336 2.13 6.52 38.61
CA TYR A 336 1.33 5.38 38.15
C TYR A 336 1.11 5.46 36.66
N LYS A 337 1.52 4.42 35.92
CA LYS A 337 1.49 4.35 34.46
C LYS A 337 0.73 3.09 34.02
N LEU A 338 -0.17 3.21 33.05
CA LEU A 338 -0.83 2.07 32.43
C LEU A 338 -0.19 1.71 31.08
N PRO A 339 -0.08 0.41 30.77
CA PRO A 339 0.31 -0.06 29.43
C PRO A 339 -0.67 0.41 28.35
N GLU A 340 -0.20 0.51 27.12
CA GLU A 340 -0.94 0.96 25.94
C GLU A 340 -2.28 0.24 25.75
N LYS A 341 -2.35 -1.06 26.01
CA LYS A 341 -3.57 -1.88 25.88
C LYS A 341 -4.75 -1.42 26.73
N PHE A 342 -4.53 -0.57 27.73
CA PHE A 342 -5.60 0.00 28.57
C PHE A 342 -6.12 1.35 28.04
N ASN A 343 -5.56 1.88 26.94
CA ASN A 343 -6.10 3.06 26.30
C ASN A 343 -7.25 2.68 25.35
N GLY A 344 -8.16 3.61 25.07
CA GLY A 344 -9.23 3.38 24.12
C GLY A 344 -8.72 3.13 22.69
N LEU A 345 -9.32 2.19 21.95
CA LEU A 345 -8.93 1.79 20.60
C LEU A 345 -8.78 2.97 19.64
N GLY A 346 -9.64 4.00 19.76
CA GLY A 346 -9.56 5.19 18.92
C GLY A 346 -8.24 5.95 19.08
N TYR A 347 -7.77 6.14 20.31
CA TYR A 347 -6.48 6.81 20.56
C TYR A 347 -5.30 5.93 20.14
N GLN A 348 -5.37 4.62 20.39
CA GLN A 348 -4.33 3.69 19.92
C GLN A 348 -4.18 3.76 18.41
N ASN A 349 -5.30 3.75 17.66
CA ASN A 349 -5.29 3.87 16.21
C ASN A 349 -4.75 5.22 15.72
N LEU A 350 -5.17 6.33 16.34
CA LEU A 350 -4.67 7.67 15.99
C LEU A 350 -3.16 7.75 16.15
N ILE A 351 -2.65 7.30 17.29
CA ILE A 351 -1.21 7.30 17.61
C ILE A 351 -0.46 6.42 16.62
N SER A 352 -0.93 5.19 16.39
CA SER A 352 -0.33 4.24 15.43
C SER A 352 -0.24 4.82 14.02
N MET A 353 -1.34 5.40 13.51
CA MET A 353 -1.34 6.05 12.19
C MET A 353 -0.37 7.22 12.12
N SER A 354 -0.33 8.06 13.17
CA SER A 354 0.56 9.21 13.20
C SER A 354 2.03 8.79 13.18
N PHE A 355 2.40 7.78 13.97
CA PHE A 355 3.75 7.23 13.93
C PHE A 355 4.09 6.57 12.60
N LYS A 356 3.15 5.85 11.98
CA LYS A 356 3.37 5.29 10.63
C LYS A 356 3.64 6.40 9.60
N LEU A 357 2.86 7.50 9.62
CA LEU A 357 3.10 8.64 8.72
C LEU A 357 4.47 9.30 8.94
N MET A 358 4.88 9.49 10.19
CA MET A 358 6.22 10.01 10.52
C MET A 358 7.31 9.04 10.03
N SER A 359 7.14 7.74 10.29
CA SER A 359 8.07 6.70 9.83
C SER A 359 8.18 6.66 8.31
N PHE A 360 7.07 6.77 7.57
CA PHE A 360 7.08 6.83 6.11
C PHE A 360 7.86 8.03 5.59
N ARG A 361 7.61 9.22 6.16
CA ARG A 361 8.37 10.44 5.85
C ARG A 361 9.87 10.22 6.08
N ASP A 362 10.24 9.74 7.26
CA ASP A 362 11.64 9.63 7.66
C ASP A 362 12.37 8.53 6.87
N SER A 363 11.69 7.41 6.57
CA SER A 363 12.23 6.36 5.69
C SER A 363 12.37 6.83 4.24
N TRP A 364 11.51 7.73 3.77
CA TRP A 364 11.63 8.32 2.45
C TRP A 364 12.82 9.25 2.31
N ILE A 365 13.04 10.10 3.32
CA ILE A 365 14.13 11.09 3.31
C ILE A 365 15.51 10.46 3.54
N ASN A 366 15.56 9.50 4.47
CA ASN A 366 16.84 8.91 4.89
C ASN A 366 17.27 7.71 4.03
N GLY A 367 16.40 7.25 3.11
CA GLY A 367 16.58 5.95 2.48
C GLY A 367 16.52 4.80 3.50
N ASP A 368 16.72 3.59 3.04
CA ASP A 368 16.85 2.42 3.93
C ASP A 368 18.32 2.28 4.38
N ARG A 369 18.79 3.23 5.18
CA ARG A 369 20.18 3.27 5.70
C ARG A 369 20.61 1.98 6.41
N ARG A 370 19.69 1.06 6.67
CA ARG A 370 19.98 -0.25 7.25
C ARG A 370 20.50 -1.28 6.23
N LYS A 371 20.34 -0.98 4.92
CA LYS A 371 20.70 -1.88 3.81
C LYS A 371 21.77 -1.32 2.88
N ALA A 372 22.16 -0.06 3.04
CA ALA A 372 23.20 0.53 2.22
C ALA A 372 24.57 0.28 2.86
N ASP A 373 25.44 -0.42 2.17
CA ASP A 373 26.88 -0.28 2.35
C ASP A 373 27.21 1.20 2.19
N GLU A 374 28.16 1.72 2.98
CA GLU A 374 28.43 3.16 3.16
C GLU A 374 28.66 3.97 1.86
N ASP A 375 28.78 3.31 0.70
CA ASP A 375 29.09 3.90 -0.60
C ASP A 375 27.86 4.14 -1.53
N GLU A 376 26.65 3.62 -1.22
CA GLU A 376 25.44 3.85 -2.03
C GLU A 376 24.34 4.60 -1.24
N ILE A 377 24.46 5.92 -1.14
CA ILE A 377 23.34 6.77 -0.72
C ILE A 377 22.33 6.78 -1.88
N GLU A 378 21.29 5.95 -1.79
CA GLU A 378 20.18 6.01 -2.76
C GLU A 378 19.57 7.42 -2.77
N ALA A 379 19.46 8.01 -3.95
CA ALA A 379 18.83 9.31 -4.12
C ALA A 379 17.36 9.24 -3.70
N ILE A 380 16.86 10.27 -3.02
CA ILE A 380 15.47 10.39 -2.60
C ILE A 380 14.57 10.33 -3.84
N GLN A 381 13.58 9.43 -3.85
CA GLN A 381 12.60 9.34 -4.94
C GLN A 381 11.79 10.65 -5.02
N PRO A 382 11.61 11.25 -6.21
CA PRO A 382 10.92 12.52 -6.36
C PRO A 382 9.43 12.49 -6.01
N ILE A 383 8.79 11.31 -6.03
CA ILE A 383 7.37 11.14 -5.69
C ILE A 383 7.24 10.19 -4.50
N HIS A 384 6.56 10.65 -3.43
CA HIS A 384 6.12 9.82 -2.32
C HIS A 384 4.60 9.65 -2.37
N LEU A 385 4.15 8.45 -2.69
CA LEU A 385 2.75 8.06 -2.76
C LEU A 385 2.36 7.34 -1.46
N VAL A 386 1.48 7.96 -0.67
CA VAL A 386 1.02 7.40 0.61
C VAL A 386 -0.45 7.02 0.50
N LEU A 387 -0.74 5.77 0.76
CA LEU A 387 -2.09 5.20 0.71
C LEU A 387 -2.60 4.97 2.13
N ILE A 388 -3.83 5.40 2.43
CA ILE A 388 -4.46 5.23 3.75
C ILE A 388 -5.84 4.63 3.55
N GLU A 389 -6.07 3.40 4.06
CA GLU A 389 -7.37 2.75 4.02
C GLU A 389 -8.15 3.01 5.30
N GLU A 390 -9.39 3.43 5.14
CA GLU A 390 -10.41 3.58 6.18
C GLU A 390 -9.86 4.15 7.49
N PRO A 391 -9.28 5.38 7.46
CA PRO A 391 -8.72 6.00 8.67
C PRO A 391 -9.76 6.19 9.78
N GLU A 392 -11.05 6.17 9.43
CA GLU A 392 -12.16 6.28 10.38
C GLU A 392 -12.33 5.10 11.33
N ALA A 393 -11.74 3.95 11.05
CA ALA A 393 -11.90 2.75 11.86
C ALA A 393 -11.57 3.04 13.34
N HIS A 394 -12.57 2.86 14.20
CA HIS A 394 -12.51 3.12 15.66
C HIS A 394 -12.24 4.56 16.08
N LEU A 395 -12.25 5.55 15.16
CA LEU A 395 -12.08 6.97 15.49
C LEU A 395 -13.42 7.67 15.66
N HIS A 396 -13.51 8.52 16.70
CA HIS A 396 -14.63 9.46 16.81
C HIS A 396 -14.59 10.49 15.67
N VAL A 397 -15.75 10.93 15.20
CA VAL A 397 -15.92 11.83 14.04
C VAL A 397 -15.00 13.07 14.12
N GLN A 398 -14.89 13.71 15.27
CA GLN A 398 -14.02 14.89 15.43
C GLN A 398 -12.54 14.54 15.23
N VAL A 399 -12.11 13.37 15.70
CA VAL A 399 -10.72 12.90 15.54
C VAL A 399 -10.45 12.56 14.07
N GLN A 400 -11.42 11.99 13.35
CA GLN A 400 -11.31 11.75 11.90
C GLN A 400 -11.04 13.03 11.13
N GLN A 401 -11.79 14.11 11.45
CA GLN A 401 -11.63 15.43 10.81
C GLN A 401 -10.25 16.03 11.10
N VAL A 402 -9.82 16.00 12.35
CA VAL A 402 -8.50 16.51 12.74
C VAL A 402 -7.38 15.70 12.06
N PHE A 403 -7.52 14.37 12.01
CA PHE A 403 -6.54 13.52 11.36
C PHE A 403 -6.37 13.86 9.88
N ILE A 404 -7.47 13.91 9.10
CA ILE A 404 -7.37 14.14 7.66
C ILE A 404 -6.79 15.52 7.31
N LYS A 405 -7.06 16.54 8.14
CA LYS A 405 -6.50 17.88 7.97
C LYS A 405 -4.99 17.94 8.18
N ASN A 406 -4.47 17.17 9.12
CA ASN A 406 -3.07 17.26 9.53
C ASN A 406 -2.18 16.16 8.95
N ALA A 407 -2.76 15.06 8.43
CA ALA A 407 -2.00 13.90 7.93
C ALA A 407 -1.00 14.27 6.82
N TYR A 408 -1.43 15.11 5.88
CA TYR A 408 -0.55 15.59 4.81
C TYR A 408 0.61 16.45 5.34
N ASP A 409 0.33 17.33 6.29
CA ASP A 409 1.34 18.23 6.87
C ASP A 409 2.40 17.46 7.66
N ILE A 410 2.03 16.36 8.32
CA ILE A 410 2.98 15.46 8.98
C ILE A 410 3.94 14.84 7.96
N LEU A 411 3.42 14.34 6.83
CA LEU A 411 4.24 13.78 5.77
C LEU A 411 5.22 14.80 5.17
N ARG A 412 4.91 16.10 5.26
CA ARG A 412 5.75 17.20 4.75
C ARG A 412 6.54 17.94 5.82
N ASN A 413 6.42 17.57 7.10
CA ASN A 413 7.05 18.29 8.21
C ASN A 413 8.55 17.94 8.34
N ASN A 414 9.31 18.30 7.32
CA ASN A 414 10.78 18.20 7.33
C ASN A 414 11.37 19.38 6.55
N PRO A 415 12.48 20.01 7.01
CA PRO A 415 13.12 21.14 6.33
C PRO A 415 13.49 20.86 4.87
N LEU A 416 13.95 19.65 4.56
CA LEU A 416 14.30 19.25 3.19
C LEU A 416 13.09 19.25 2.25
N LEU A 417 11.91 18.87 2.77
CA LEU A 417 10.68 18.81 1.99
C LEU A 417 10.00 20.17 1.87
N LYS A 418 10.15 21.06 2.86
CA LYS A 418 9.55 22.41 2.86
C LYS A 418 10.25 23.37 1.89
N ASN A 419 11.57 23.24 1.76
CA ASN A 419 12.41 24.18 1.02
C ASN A 419 12.69 23.77 -0.43
N LYS A 420 12.31 22.55 -0.85
CA LYS A 420 12.55 22.05 -2.20
C LYS A 420 11.25 21.67 -2.88
N ASN A 421 10.96 22.29 -4.02
CA ASN A 421 9.83 21.93 -4.88
C ASN A 421 10.08 20.65 -5.68
N ASP A 422 11.26 20.05 -5.56
CA ASP A 422 11.69 18.85 -6.31
C ASP A 422 11.00 17.58 -5.83
N TYR A 423 10.45 17.58 -4.61
CA TYR A 423 9.84 16.40 -3.99
C TYR A 423 8.33 16.57 -3.82
N CYS A 424 7.57 15.67 -4.42
CA CYS A 424 6.11 15.64 -4.34
C CYS A 424 5.65 14.56 -3.37
N THR A 425 4.67 14.88 -2.54
CA THR A 425 3.92 13.90 -1.75
C THR A 425 2.48 13.89 -2.23
N GLN A 426 1.96 12.72 -2.60
CA GLN A 426 0.54 12.53 -2.92
C GLN A 426 -0.06 11.51 -1.97
N MET A 427 -1.11 11.91 -1.27
CA MET A 427 -1.82 11.09 -0.30
C MET A 427 -3.17 10.65 -0.87
N ILE A 428 -3.43 9.35 -0.88
CA ILE A 428 -4.72 8.78 -1.30
C ILE A 428 -5.37 8.16 -0.08
N VAL A 429 -6.60 8.54 0.19
CA VAL A 429 -7.38 8.03 1.32
C VAL A 429 -8.65 7.38 0.81
N SER A 430 -8.88 6.12 1.14
CA SER A 430 -10.19 5.48 0.94
C SER A 430 -11.01 5.60 2.21
N THR A 431 -12.27 6.01 2.10
CA THR A 431 -13.12 6.21 3.25
C THR A 431 -14.60 5.90 2.96
N HIS A 432 -15.28 5.48 3.99
CA HIS A 432 -16.74 5.41 4.08
C HIS A 432 -17.32 6.56 4.92
N SER A 433 -16.46 7.34 5.58
CA SER A 433 -16.88 8.46 6.44
C SER A 433 -17.25 9.69 5.62
N SER A 434 -18.50 10.08 5.70
CA SER A 434 -18.96 11.37 5.17
C SER A 434 -18.26 12.56 5.84
N SER A 435 -17.80 12.40 7.08
CA SER A 435 -17.11 13.44 7.83
C SER A 435 -15.72 13.73 7.27
N ILE A 436 -15.00 12.68 6.83
CA ILE A 436 -13.71 12.84 6.12
C ILE A 436 -13.94 13.48 4.75
N ALA A 437 -14.93 13.00 4.00
CA ALA A 437 -15.24 13.55 2.67
C ALA A 437 -15.63 15.04 2.71
N LEU A 438 -16.28 15.49 3.79
CA LEU A 438 -16.69 16.90 3.97
C LEU A 438 -15.53 17.84 4.30
N GLU A 439 -14.49 17.34 4.91
CA GLU A 439 -13.31 18.15 5.28
C GLU A 439 -12.32 18.35 4.13
N CYS A 440 -12.54 17.64 3.02
CA CYS A 440 -11.67 17.71 1.85
C CYS A 440 -12.30 18.54 0.75
N ASP A 441 -11.46 19.16 -0.09
CA ASP A 441 -11.92 19.86 -1.27
C ASP A 441 -12.68 18.93 -2.21
N PHE A 442 -13.84 19.37 -2.68
CA PHE A 442 -14.69 18.59 -3.57
C PHE A 442 -13.97 18.13 -4.85
N ALA A 443 -13.04 18.94 -5.35
CA ALA A 443 -12.21 18.61 -6.50
C ALA A 443 -11.32 17.36 -6.29
N ASN A 444 -11.06 17.01 -5.04
CA ASN A 444 -10.23 15.85 -4.68
C ASN A 444 -11.03 14.57 -4.47
N LEU A 445 -12.37 14.61 -4.56
CA LEU A 445 -13.22 13.44 -4.35
C LEU A 445 -13.33 12.61 -5.63
N ARG A 446 -13.13 11.30 -5.50
CA ARG A 446 -13.32 10.28 -6.55
C ARG A 446 -14.38 9.31 -6.08
N TYR A 447 -15.54 9.32 -6.75
CA TYR A 447 -16.68 8.50 -6.37
C TYR A 447 -16.66 7.17 -7.10
N PHE A 448 -16.52 6.11 -6.35
CA PHE A 448 -16.56 4.73 -6.84
C PHE A 448 -17.99 4.22 -6.84
N ARG A 449 -18.54 3.96 -8.02
CA ARG A 449 -19.89 3.45 -8.23
C ARG A 449 -19.84 2.05 -8.82
N ARG A 450 -20.65 1.15 -8.30
CA ARG A 450 -20.90 -0.14 -8.94
C ARG A 450 -21.90 0.01 -10.07
N THR A 451 -21.61 -0.61 -11.19
CA THR A 451 -22.51 -0.74 -12.34
C THR A 451 -22.45 -2.16 -12.88
N LYS A 452 -23.36 -2.51 -13.77
CA LYS A 452 -23.32 -3.79 -14.46
C LYS A 452 -22.61 -3.62 -15.80
N SER A 453 -21.71 -4.55 -16.11
CA SER A 453 -21.13 -4.68 -17.45
C SER A 453 -22.19 -5.18 -18.45
N THR A 454 -21.88 -5.11 -19.73
CA THR A 454 -22.66 -5.75 -20.80
C THR A 454 -22.91 -7.24 -20.54
N ASP A 455 -21.98 -7.91 -19.88
CA ASP A 455 -22.05 -9.33 -19.50
C ASP A 455 -22.86 -9.57 -18.21
N GLY A 456 -23.49 -8.52 -17.63
CA GLY A 456 -24.26 -8.59 -16.40
C GLY A 456 -23.40 -8.66 -15.12
N LEU A 457 -22.09 -8.74 -15.20
CA LEU A 457 -21.18 -8.81 -14.06
C LEU A 457 -20.98 -7.42 -13.40
N PRO A 458 -20.84 -7.36 -12.07
CA PRO A 458 -20.63 -6.10 -11.38
C PRO A 458 -19.20 -5.57 -11.66
N ILE A 459 -19.14 -4.37 -12.19
CA ILE A 459 -17.91 -3.62 -12.41
C ILE A 459 -17.93 -2.31 -11.63
N SER A 460 -16.76 -1.71 -11.44
CA SER A 460 -16.61 -0.41 -10.79
C SER A 460 -16.28 0.67 -11.81
N VAL A 461 -16.93 1.81 -11.67
CA VAL A 461 -16.66 3.03 -12.44
C VAL A 461 -16.24 4.11 -11.45
N VAL A 462 -15.26 4.93 -11.83
CA VAL A 462 -14.74 6.03 -11.01
C VAL A 462 -15.16 7.36 -11.62
N ILE A 463 -15.87 8.16 -10.83
CA ILE A 463 -16.41 9.45 -11.25
C ILE A 463 -15.65 10.56 -10.54
N ASN A 464 -15.08 11.46 -11.31
CA ASN A 464 -14.51 12.69 -10.80
C ASN A 464 -15.65 13.68 -10.56
N LEU A 465 -16.03 13.89 -9.30
CA LEU A 465 -17.23 14.66 -8.96
C LEU A 465 -17.16 16.12 -9.43
N SER A 466 -15.99 16.72 -9.44
CA SER A 466 -15.81 18.10 -9.91
C SER A 466 -16.04 18.25 -11.41
N ASN A 467 -15.75 17.24 -12.21
CA ASN A 467 -15.94 17.28 -13.66
C ASN A 467 -17.42 17.17 -14.02
N VAL A 468 -18.20 16.40 -13.24
CA VAL A 468 -19.63 16.17 -13.50
C VAL A 468 -20.50 17.28 -12.94
N PHE A 469 -20.20 17.77 -11.74
CA PHE A 469 -21.07 18.70 -11.01
C PHE A 469 -20.53 20.14 -10.95
N GLY A 470 -19.33 20.38 -11.47
CA GLY A 470 -18.65 21.67 -11.36
C GLY A 470 -18.12 21.95 -9.95
N ALA A 471 -17.35 23.02 -9.81
CA ALA A 471 -16.68 23.39 -8.56
C ALA A 471 -17.48 24.40 -7.70
N SER A 472 -18.78 24.66 -8.00
CA SER A 472 -19.55 25.64 -7.23
C SER A 472 -19.80 25.17 -5.80
N THR A 473 -19.68 26.08 -4.83
CA THR A 473 -19.82 25.79 -3.40
C THR A 473 -21.20 25.23 -3.03
N GLN A 474 -22.25 25.63 -3.74
CA GLN A 474 -23.63 25.14 -3.52
C GLN A 474 -23.77 23.70 -4.00
N THR A 475 -23.30 23.39 -5.20
CA THR A 475 -23.34 22.05 -5.79
C THR A 475 -22.50 21.08 -4.95
N SER A 476 -21.31 21.50 -4.54
CA SER A 476 -20.43 20.69 -3.67
C SER A 476 -21.11 20.32 -2.35
N ARG A 477 -21.74 21.28 -1.67
CA ARG A 477 -22.49 21.02 -0.42
C ARG A 477 -23.69 20.10 -0.63
N PHE A 478 -24.41 20.26 -1.74
CA PHE A 478 -25.58 19.42 -2.07
C PHE A 478 -25.13 17.98 -2.34
N VAL A 479 -24.16 17.77 -3.22
CA VAL A 479 -23.66 16.42 -3.57
C VAL A 479 -23.07 15.72 -2.36
N THR A 480 -22.28 16.42 -1.54
CA THR A 480 -21.70 15.83 -0.32
C THR A 480 -22.79 15.47 0.70
N ARG A 481 -23.89 16.22 0.76
CA ARG A 481 -25.06 15.91 1.59
C ARG A 481 -25.80 14.67 1.07
N TYR A 482 -25.90 14.53 -0.25
CA TYR A 482 -26.50 13.35 -0.89
C TYR A 482 -25.67 12.09 -0.67
N LEU A 483 -24.35 12.20 -0.71
CA LEU A 483 -23.44 11.08 -0.34
C LEU A 483 -23.63 10.60 1.10
N ARG A 484 -24.18 11.44 2.01
CA ARG A 484 -24.55 11.06 3.37
C ARG A 484 -25.81 10.21 3.47
N THR A 485 -26.74 10.33 2.53
CA THR A 485 -28.06 9.68 2.62
C THR A 485 -28.13 8.32 1.94
N THR A 486 -27.09 7.95 1.18
CA THR A 486 -27.03 6.70 0.42
C THR A 486 -26.16 5.61 1.07
N HIS A 487 -25.82 5.75 2.35
CA HIS A 487 -25.08 4.77 3.16
C HIS A 487 -25.95 4.11 4.20
#